data_779dd0b073a524f27b82981779450842
#
_entry.id   779dd0b073a524f27b82981779450842
#
_cell.length_a   1.000
_cell.length_b   1.000
_cell.length_c   1.000
_cell.angle_alpha   90.00
_cell.angle_beta   90.00
_cell.angle_gamma   90.00
#
_symmetry.space_group_name_H-M   'P 1'
#
loop_
_entity.id
_entity.type
_entity.pdbx_description
1 polymer ?
#
loop_
_entity_poly.entity_id
_entity_poly.type
_entity_poly.pdbx_seq_one_letter_code
_entity_poly.pdbx_strand_id
1 'polypeptide(L)'
;GTIRVTLREWGLRLCIERSTEERVQVGAVADAQLLLPDDEQVVWERKGLYYLDGKCHSITEFHSRTDLLKIAILGAVTNLGGRIANEVLFP
;
A
#
# COMPACT_ATOMS: atom_id res chain seq x y z
N GLY A 1 -5.35 14.30 -17.37
CA GLY A 1 -4.05 13.81 -16.92
C GLY A 1 -4.10 12.37 -16.48
N THR A 2 -2.94 11.78 -16.40
CA THR A 2 -2.79 10.38 -15.99
C THR A 2 -2.04 10.31 -14.67
N ILE A 3 -2.54 9.51 -13.73
CA ILE A 3 -1.84 9.22 -12.49
C ILE A 3 -1.09 7.90 -12.70
N ARG A 4 0.23 7.96 -12.56
CA ARG A 4 1.08 6.76 -12.59
C ARG A 4 1.47 6.40 -11.17
N VAL A 5 1.14 5.17 -10.77
CA VAL A 5 1.53 4.62 -9.47
C VAL A 5 2.49 3.48 -9.70
N THR A 6 3.65 3.57 -9.08
CA THR A 6 4.67 2.52 -9.14
C THR A 6 4.82 1.89 -7.77
N LEU A 7 4.43 0.64 -7.63
CA LEU A 7 4.63 -0.11 -6.40
C LEU A 7 6.13 -0.44 -6.27
N ARG A 8 6.77 0.12 -5.24
CA ARG A 8 8.20 -0.07 -5.01
C ARG A 8 8.48 -1.37 -4.27
N GLU A 9 7.74 -1.58 -3.20
CA GLU A 9 7.87 -2.79 -2.39
C GLU A 9 6.59 -3.04 -1.60
N TRP A 10 6.41 -4.27 -1.22
CA TRP A 10 5.42 -4.68 -0.23
C TRP A 10 6.07 -5.69 0.70
N GLY A 11 5.52 -5.85 1.88
CA GLY A 11 6.08 -6.80 2.82
C GLY A 11 5.22 -6.97 4.05
N LEU A 12 5.71 -7.82 4.94
CA LEU A 12 5.08 -8.10 6.21
C LEU A 12 5.90 -7.46 7.32
N ARG A 13 5.21 -6.81 8.24
CA ARG A 13 5.81 -6.20 9.43
C ARG A 13 5.24 -6.87 10.67
N LEU A 14 6.08 -7.19 11.64
CA LEU A 14 5.62 -7.71 12.92
C LEU A 14 4.80 -6.65 13.66
N CYS A 15 3.63 -7.07 14.15
CA CYS A 15 2.81 -6.23 15.01
C CYS A 15 3.38 -6.22 16.42
N ILE A 16 3.40 -5.04 17.03
CA ILE A 16 3.78 -4.90 18.43
C ILE A 16 2.53 -5.13 19.27
N GLU A 17 2.27 -6.39 19.60
CA GLU A 17 1.15 -6.78 20.44
C GLU A 17 1.63 -7.63 21.63
N ARG A 18 0.91 -7.55 22.74
CA ARG A 18 1.14 -8.39 23.91
C ARG A 18 0.51 -9.77 23.73
N SER A 19 0.77 -10.40 22.58
CA SER A 19 0.25 -11.71 22.26
C SER A 19 1.38 -12.72 22.22
N THR A 20 1.09 -13.96 22.57
CA THR A 20 2.01 -15.09 22.44
C THR A 20 2.13 -15.56 20.99
N GLU A 21 1.18 -15.16 20.13
CA GLU A 21 1.23 -15.46 18.70
C GLU A 21 1.95 -14.35 17.93
N GLU A 22 2.78 -14.74 16.98
CA GLU A 22 3.36 -13.80 16.04
C GLU A 22 2.29 -13.33 15.07
N ARG A 23 2.05 -12.02 15.05
CA ARG A 23 1.12 -11.38 14.14
C ARG A 23 1.86 -10.39 13.24
N VAL A 24 1.36 -10.29 12.01
CA VAL A 24 1.97 -9.44 10.98
C VAL A 24 0.93 -8.53 10.35
N GLN A 25 1.42 -7.37 9.90
CA GLN A 25 0.66 -6.43 9.08
C GLN A 25 1.25 -6.41 7.67
N VAL A 26 0.38 -6.24 6.67
CA VAL A 26 0.81 -6.02 5.29
C VAL A 26 1.07 -4.53 5.09
N GLY A 27 2.21 -4.21 4.51
CA GLY A 27 2.58 -2.85 4.15
C GLY A 27 2.95 -2.75 2.68
N ALA A 28 2.84 -1.55 2.13
CA ALA A 28 3.23 -1.26 0.76
C ALA A 28 3.86 0.12 0.68
N VAL A 29 4.83 0.26 -0.23
CA VAL A 29 5.47 1.54 -0.54
C VAL A 29 5.35 1.78 -2.04
N ALA A 30 4.91 2.96 -2.41
CA ALA A 30 4.72 3.32 -3.82
C ALA A 30 5.17 4.75 -4.09
N ASP A 31 5.52 5.00 -5.34
CA ASP A 31 5.71 6.33 -5.88
C ASP A 31 4.51 6.68 -6.75
N ALA A 32 4.12 7.95 -6.75
CA ALA A 32 3.03 8.44 -7.58
C ALA A 32 3.45 9.68 -8.35
N GLN A 33 2.97 9.78 -9.59
CA GLN A 33 3.21 10.90 -10.48
C GLN A 33 1.91 11.30 -11.18
N LEU A 34 1.69 12.60 -11.33
CA LEU A 34 0.64 13.12 -12.21
C LEU A 34 1.28 13.63 -13.48
N LEU A 35 0.84 13.09 -14.61
CA LEU A 35 1.38 13.39 -15.93
C LEU A 35 0.35 14.17 -16.75
N LEU A 36 0.82 15.16 -17.52
CA LEU A 36 0.00 15.84 -18.51
C LEU A 36 -0.29 14.90 -19.68
N PRO A 37 -1.50 15.00 -20.29
CA PRO A 37 -1.91 14.04 -21.31
C PRO A 37 -1.13 14.11 -22.62
N ASP A 38 -0.59 15.27 -22.98
CA ASP A 38 0.00 15.49 -24.31
C ASP A 38 1.50 15.20 -24.41
N ASP A 39 2.27 15.49 -23.38
CA ASP A 39 3.73 15.39 -23.40
C ASP A 39 4.30 14.52 -22.28
N GLU A 40 3.46 13.89 -21.51
CA GLU A 40 3.83 13.08 -20.34
C GLU A 40 4.70 13.84 -19.34
N GLN A 41 4.58 15.16 -19.30
CA GLN A 41 5.29 15.97 -18.33
C GLN A 41 4.78 15.72 -16.92
N VAL A 42 5.71 15.45 -16.00
CA VAL A 42 5.37 15.26 -14.58
C VAL A 42 5.10 16.62 -13.95
N VAL A 43 3.87 16.84 -13.49
CA VAL A 43 3.46 18.10 -12.84
C VAL A 43 3.29 17.98 -11.34
N TRP A 44 3.28 16.74 -10.83
CA TRP A 44 3.19 16.44 -9.41
C TRP A 44 3.84 15.09 -9.18
N GLU A 45 4.57 14.95 -8.08
CA GLU A 45 5.24 13.71 -7.74
C GLU A 45 5.31 13.55 -6.22
N ARG A 46 5.11 12.32 -5.76
CA ARG A 46 5.38 11.90 -4.39
C ARG A 46 6.10 10.56 -4.40
N LYS A 47 7.18 10.48 -3.65
CA LYS A 47 7.99 9.26 -3.52
C LYS A 47 7.85 8.70 -2.12
N GLY A 48 7.91 7.37 -2.02
CA GLY A 48 7.94 6.67 -0.75
C GLY A 48 6.63 6.78 0.04
N LEU A 49 5.50 6.81 -0.65
CA LEU A 49 4.20 6.75 0.00
C LEU A 49 4.02 5.39 0.65
N TYR A 50 3.77 5.41 1.94
CA TYR A 50 3.71 4.20 2.75
C TYR A 50 2.31 3.98 3.29
N TYR A 51 1.86 2.74 3.26
CA TYR A 51 0.59 2.32 3.84
C TYR A 51 0.76 1.01 4.59
N LEU A 52 0.22 0.97 5.81
CA LEU A 52 0.08 -0.24 6.60
C LEU A 52 -1.39 -0.63 6.68
N ASP A 53 -1.69 -1.90 6.44
CA ASP A 53 -3.00 -2.44 6.74
C ASP A 53 -3.26 -2.30 8.24
N GLY A 54 -4.45 -1.84 8.60
CA GLY A 54 -4.82 -1.62 9.99
C GLY A 54 -5.04 -2.90 10.81
N LYS A 55 -5.01 -4.07 10.17
CA LYS A 55 -5.24 -5.35 10.82
C LYS A 55 -3.97 -6.17 10.94
N CYS A 56 -3.80 -6.79 12.11
CA CYS A 56 -2.75 -7.77 12.34
C CYS A 56 -3.31 -9.16 12.11
N HIS A 57 -2.56 -9.96 11.38
CA HIS A 57 -2.95 -11.33 11.03
C HIS A 57 -1.92 -12.32 11.57
N SER A 58 -2.39 -13.49 11.97
CA SER A 58 -1.50 -14.59 12.37
C SER A 58 -0.72 -15.08 11.15
N ILE A 59 0.58 -15.31 11.31
CA ILE A 59 1.43 -15.89 10.26
C ILE A 59 0.89 -17.26 9.83
N THR A 60 0.43 -18.05 10.81
CA THR A 60 -0.18 -19.37 10.55
C THR A 60 -1.42 -19.26 9.68
N GLU A 61 -2.24 -18.23 9.89
CA GLU A 61 -3.43 -17.96 9.10
C GLU A 61 -3.07 -17.67 7.65
N PHE A 62 -2.07 -16.83 7.38
CA PHE A 62 -1.60 -16.55 6.02
C PHE A 62 -0.99 -17.80 5.36
N HIS A 63 -0.33 -18.63 6.13
CA HIS A 63 0.29 -19.86 5.61
C HIS A 63 -0.75 -20.89 5.18
N SER A 64 -1.84 -21.04 5.96
CA SER A 64 -2.91 -21.98 5.67
C SER A 64 -3.94 -21.45 4.66
N ARG A 65 -4.08 -20.12 4.55
CA ARG A 65 -5.03 -19.45 3.67
C ARG A 65 -4.35 -18.32 2.89
N THR A 66 -3.75 -18.68 1.76
CA THR A 66 -3.05 -17.72 0.89
C THR A 66 -3.97 -16.67 0.28
N ASP A 67 -5.28 -16.96 0.18
CA ASP A 67 -6.28 -15.98 -0.26
C ASP A 67 -6.36 -14.77 0.70
N LEU A 68 -6.20 -14.97 1.99
CA LEU A 68 -6.20 -13.87 2.96
C LEU A 68 -5.03 -12.93 2.74
N LEU A 69 -3.86 -13.45 2.41
CA LEU A 69 -2.70 -12.62 2.09
C LEU A 69 -2.97 -11.77 0.84
N LYS A 70 -3.56 -12.35 -0.20
CA LYS A 70 -3.92 -11.62 -1.42
C LYS A 70 -4.92 -10.51 -1.12
N ILE A 71 -5.94 -10.80 -0.31
CA ILE A 71 -6.95 -9.81 0.09
C ILE A 71 -6.29 -8.65 0.87
N ALA A 72 -5.39 -8.98 1.79
CA ALA A 72 -4.69 -7.97 2.58
C ALA A 72 -3.79 -7.07 1.71
N ILE A 73 -3.07 -7.65 0.75
CA ILE A 73 -2.25 -6.89 -0.21
C ILE A 73 -3.13 -5.98 -1.06
N LEU A 74 -4.24 -6.50 -1.60
CA LEU A 74 -5.18 -5.70 -2.38
C LEU A 74 -5.76 -4.56 -1.56
N GLY A 75 -6.09 -4.80 -0.29
CA GLY A 75 -6.57 -3.78 0.62
C GLY A 75 -5.53 -2.67 0.82
N ALA A 76 -4.28 -3.04 1.03
CA ALA A 76 -3.19 -2.07 1.19
C ALA A 76 -2.99 -1.23 -0.07
N VAL A 77 -3.00 -1.84 -1.24
CA VAL A 77 -2.85 -1.13 -2.53
C VAL A 77 -4.05 -0.21 -2.78
N THR A 78 -5.26 -0.67 -2.50
CA THR A 78 -6.48 0.14 -2.68
C THR A 78 -6.47 1.37 -1.76
N ASN A 79 -6.10 1.20 -0.50
CA ASN A 79 -6.03 2.31 0.45
C ASN A 79 -4.91 3.29 0.10
N LEU A 80 -3.79 2.79 -0.37
CA LEU A 80 -2.70 3.63 -0.86
C LEU A 80 -3.15 4.45 -2.07
N GLY A 81 -3.87 3.83 -3.01
CA GLY A 81 -4.46 4.52 -4.16
C GLY A 81 -5.41 5.64 -3.75
N GLY A 82 -6.28 5.39 -2.77
CA GLY A 82 -7.18 6.39 -2.23
C GLY A 82 -6.44 7.56 -1.59
N ARG A 83 -5.37 7.30 -0.85
CA ARG A 83 -4.52 8.32 -0.26
C ARG A 83 -3.83 9.17 -1.33
N ILE A 84 -3.33 8.55 -2.39
CA ILE A 84 -2.73 9.26 -3.53
C ILE A 84 -3.73 10.18 -4.19
N ALA A 85 -4.94 9.68 -4.48
CA ALA A 85 -6.00 10.49 -5.08
C ALA A 85 -6.35 11.68 -4.19
N ASN A 86 -6.42 11.48 -2.88
CA ASN A 86 -6.70 12.54 -1.92
C ASN A 86 -5.63 13.63 -1.93
N GLU A 87 -4.34 13.24 -1.98
CA GLU A 87 -3.24 14.20 -2.04
C GLU A 87 -3.20 14.98 -3.35
N VAL A 88 -3.61 14.37 -4.47
CA VAL A 88 -3.70 15.04 -5.77
C VAL A 88 -4.84 16.04 -5.81
N LEU A 89 -6.02 15.67 -5.28
CA LEU A 89 -7.22 16.51 -5.30
C LEU A 89 -7.19 17.61 -4.23
N PHE A 90 -6.52 17.36 -3.11
CA PHE A 90 -6.45 18.28 -1.98
C PHE A 90 -4.98 18.48 -1.55
N PRO A 91 -4.17 19.11 -2.42
CA PRO A 91 -2.76 19.34 -2.14
C PRO A 91 -2.49 20.31 -1.00
#